data_691da04a9148554fee3f34195302edf9
#
_entry.id   691da04a9148554fee3f34195302edf9
#
_cell.length_a   1.000
_cell.length_b   1.000
_cell.length_c   1.000
_cell.angle_alpha   90.00
_cell.angle_beta   90.00
_cell.angle_gamma   90.00
#
_symmetry.space_group_name_H-M   'P 1'
#
loop_
_entity.id
_entity.type
_entity.pdbx_description
1 polymer ?
#
loop_
_entity_poly.entity_id
_entity_poly.type
_entity_poly.pdbx_seq_one_letter_code
_entity_poly.pdbx_strand_id
1 'polypeptide(L)'
;MNPTTSTTTTPVRIDVWSDFVCPFCLIGSLRLEQLAAKTPIEPVWHAFMLRPPGSPPMSAEKRAMIAEYTPKISAQIRDEFGLVVERGPIGASSFAAHHAMKHAERHGKAIAFNNAVLRAYWLQGEDIADHDVLRRIGATLDLAFDDAVLEGREPVTAEAVSVDLAQAQAYNIHGVPAFIFSNRYYVSGAQPLELLERAADAARGEPVAVH
;
A
#
# COMPACT_ATOMS: atom_id res chain seq x y z
N MET A 1 31.15 -34.31 -8.02
CA MET A 1 30.74 -32.96 -7.60
C MET A 1 29.61 -32.55 -8.52
N ASN A 2 28.37 -32.63 -8.09
CA ASN A 2 27.24 -32.15 -8.87
C ASN A 2 27.13 -30.62 -8.73
N PRO A 3 27.02 -29.87 -9.81
CA PRO A 3 26.75 -28.44 -9.70
C PRO A 3 25.32 -28.27 -9.19
N THR A 4 25.20 -27.67 -8.01
CA THR A 4 23.91 -27.17 -7.47
C THR A 4 23.46 -26.06 -8.39
N THR A 5 22.56 -26.36 -9.31
CA THR A 5 21.86 -25.35 -10.13
C THR A 5 20.98 -24.54 -9.18
N SER A 6 21.48 -23.38 -8.78
CA SER A 6 20.68 -22.36 -8.09
C SER A 6 19.67 -21.83 -9.10
N THR A 7 18.46 -22.37 -9.09
CA THR A 7 17.33 -21.83 -9.87
C THR A 7 16.97 -20.48 -9.27
N THR A 8 17.49 -19.42 -9.86
CA THR A 8 17.10 -18.05 -9.53
C THR A 8 15.65 -17.88 -10.01
N THR A 9 14.70 -18.10 -9.10
CA THR A 9 13.28 -17.90 -9.41
C THR A 9 13.03 -16.41 -9.66
N THR A 10 12.56 -16.04 -10.84
CA THR A 10 12.21 -14.65 -11.16
C THR A 10 11.13 -14.15 -10.22
N PRO A 11 11.29 -12.98 -9.58
CA PRO A 11 10.27 -12.43 -8.70
C PRO A 11 8.94 -12.21 -9.42
N VAL A 12 7.84 -12.47 -8.73
CA VAL A 12 6.49 -12.18 -9.24
C VAL A 12 6.23 -10.69 -9.06
N ARG A 13 6.06 -9.96 -10.16
CA ARG A 13 5.61 -8.56 -10.12
C ARG A 13 4.18 -8.50 -9.62
N ILE A 14 3.92 -7.64 -8.64
CA ILE A 14 2.60 -7.39 -8.09
C ILE A 14 2.33 -5.88 -8.11
N ASP A 15 1.47 -5.42 -9.02
CA ASP A 15 1.00 -4.05 -9.03
C ASP A 15 -0.08 -3.88 -7.95
N VAL A 16 0.09 -2.89 -7.06
CA VAL A 16 -0.71 -2.72 -5.84
C VAL A 16 -1.29 -1.31 -5.78
N TRP A 17 -2.59 -1.15 -6.01
CA TRP A 17 -3.29 0.11 -5.74
C TRP A 17 -3.66 0.17 -4.27
N SER A 18 -3.30 1.26 -3.62
CA SER A 18 -3.41 1.40 -2.16
C SER A 18 -3.65 2.85 -1.76
N ASP A 19 -4.32 3.03 -0.60
CA ASP A 19 -4.41 4.33 0.07
C ASP A 19 -3.96 4.18 1.53
N PHE A 20 -3.11 5.07 2.00
CA PHE A 20 -2.53 5.04 3.34
C PHE A 20 -3.58 5.14 4.46
N VAL A 21 -4.72 5.78 4.19
CA VAL A 21 -5.82 5.93 5.17
C VAL A 21 -6.83 4.77 5.14
N CYS A 22 -6.59 3.76 4.31
CA CYS A 22 -7.41 2.56 4.23
C CYS A 22 -6.88 1.45 5.17
N PRO A 23 -7.66 0.97 6.15
CA PRO A 23 -7.20 -0.07 7.06
C PRO A 23 -6.93 -1.41 6.35
N PHE A 24 -7.71 -1.70 5.31
CA PHE A 24 -7.50 -2.90 4.51
C PHE A 24 -6.21 -2.86 3.69
N CYS A 25 -5.71 -1.64 3.39
CA CYS A 25 -4.40 -1.49 2.74
C CYS A 25 -3.25 -1.82 3.70
N LEU A 26 -3.37 -1.50 4.99
CA LEU A 26 -2.42 -1.99 6.00
C LEU A 26 -2.43 -3.53 6.04
N ILE A 27 -3.61 -4.16 6.14
CA ILE A 27 -3.74 -5.63 6.15
C ILE A 27 -3.13 -6.23 4.87
N GLY A 28 -3.42 -5.65 3.72
CA GLY A 28 -2.86 -6.10 2.43
C GLY A 28 -1.34 -5.98 2.40
N SER A 29 -0.78 -4.88 2.90
CA SER A 29 0.66 -4.67 2.98
C SER A 29 1.34 -5.68 3.91
N LEU A 30 0.77 -5.94 5.09
CA LEU A 30 1.28 -6.93 6.04
C LEU A 30 1.25 -8.36 5.46
N ARG A 31 0.21 -8.72 4.70
CA ARG A 31 0.14 -10.01 3.99
C ARG A 31 1.14 -10.10 2.86
N LEU A 32 1.42 -9.00 2.15
CA LEU A 32 2.51 -8.98 1.16
C LEU A 32 3.88 -9.15 1.82
N GLU A 33 4.11 -8.59 3.02
CA GLU A 33 5.33 -8.87 3.80
C GLU A 33 5.44 -10.37 4.12
N GLN A 34 4.35 -11.02 4.54
CA GLN A 34 4.32 -12.46 4.79
C GLN A 34 4.55 -13.28 3.51
N LEU A 35 3.96 -12.87 2.38
CA LEU A 35 4.18 -13.50 1.08
C LEU A 35 5.63 -13.37 0.64
N ALA A 36 6.24 -12.20 0.79
CA ALA A 36 7.64 -11.93 0.45
C ALA A 36 8.63 -12.81 1.23
N ALA A 37 8.27 -13.19 2.47
CA ALA A 37 9.09 -14.11 3.27
C ALA A 37 9.10 -15.56 2.73
N LYS A 38 8.11 -15.94 1.91
CA LYS A 38 7.94 -17.29 1.37
C LYS A 38 8.27 -17.37 -0.11
N THR A 39 8.07 -16.28 -0.85
CA THR A 39 8.08 -16.26 -2.31
C THR A 39 8.74 -14.98 -2.80
N PRO A 40 9.71 -15.04 -3.73
CA PRO A 40 10.24 -13.85 -4.35
C PRO A 40 9.14 -13.07 -5.06
N ILE A 41 8.85 -11.86 -4.58
CA ILE A 41 7.88 -10.92 -5.17
C ILE A 41 8.52 -9.54 -5.35
N GLU A 42 7.98 -8.80 -6.32
CA GLU A 42 8.34 -7.41 -6.59
C GLU A 42 7.08 -6.54 -6.56
N PRO A 43 6.69 -6.01 -5.38
CA PRO A 43 5.55 -5.11 -5.27
C PRO A 43 5.85 -3.74 -5.92
N VAL A 44 4.94 -3.28 -6.75
CA VAL A 44 4.95 -1.93 -7.35
C VAL A 44 3.71 -1.20 -6.85
N TRP A 45 3.93 -0.12 -6.09
CA TRP A 45 2.86 0.60 -5.42
C TRP A 45 2.31 1.71 -6.30
N HIS A 46 0.99 1.73 -6.47
CA HIS A 46 0.24 2.73 -7.21
C HIS A 46 -0.65 3.54 -6.27
N ALA A 47 -0.70 4.84 -6.51
CA ALA A 47 -1.55 5.74 -5.76
C ALA A 47 -3.03 5.47 -6.05
N PHE A 48 -3.83 5.40 -4.99
CA PHE A 48 -5.28 5.45 -5.04
C PHE A 48 -5.77 6.33 -3.90
N MET A 49 -6.61 7.30 -4.19
CA MET A 49 -7.10 8.23 -3.16
C MET A 49 -8.58 8.00 -2.91
N LEU A 50 -8.92 7.44 -1.75
CA LEU A 50 -10.34 7.33 -1.29
C LEU A 50 -10.99 8.70 -1.14
N ARG A 51 -10.19 9.72 -0.92
CA ARG A 51 -10.60 11.12 -0.80
C ARG A 51 -9.61 12.03 -1.53
N PRO A 52 -9.75 12.17 -2.87
CA PRO A 52 -8.90 13.07 -3.63
C PRO A 52 -9.11 14.53 -3.22
N PRO A 53 -8.15 15.43 -3.52
CA PRO A 53 -8.31 16.87 -3.30
C PRO A 53 -9.63 17.39 -3.87
N GLY A 54 -10.28 18.31 -3.15
CA GLY A 54 -11.60 18.82 -3.52
C GLY A 54 -12.78 17.96 -3.08
N SER A 55 -12.54 16.79 -2.47
CA SER A 55 -13.62 16.00 -1.87
C SER A 55 -14.36 16.81 -0.79
N PRO A 56 -15.70 16.71 -0.72
CA PRO A 56 -16.47 17.41 0.32
C PRO A 56 -16.03 16.95 1.72
N PRO A 57 -16.20 17.76 2.77
CA PRO A 57 -15.94 17.35 4.14
C PRO A 57 -16.63 16.01 4.46
N MET A 58 -15.96 15.15 5.22
CA MET A 58 -16.56 13.86 5.62
C MET A 58 -17.77 14.11 6.51
N SER A 59 -18.92 13.52 6.16
CA SER A 59 -20.15 13.69 6.95
C SER A 59 -20.02 13.10 8.35
N ALA A 60 -20.87 13.53 9.27
CA ALA A 60 -20.90 13.02 10.64
C ALA A 60 -21.23 11.51 10.66
N GLU A 61 -22.17 11.08 9.81
CA GLU A 61 -22.59 9.69 9.67
C GLU A 61 -21.41 8.82 9.20
N LYS A 62 -20.62 9.29 8.21
CA LYS A 62 -19.45 8.58 7.72
C LYS A 62 -18.37 8.45 8.79
N ARG A 63 -18.13 9.52 9.58
CA ARG A 63 -17.20 9.48 10.72
C ARG A 63 -17.66 8.47 11.78
N ALA A 64 -18.96 8.47 12.14
CA ALA A 64 -19.53 7.55 13.09
C ALA A 64 -19.39 6.08 12.62
N MET A 65 -19.70 5.81 11.35
CA MET A 65 -19.53 4.49 10.75
C MET A 65 -18.06 4.01 10.82
N ILE A 66 -17.10 4.88 10.51
CA ILE A 66 -15.68 4.55 10.60
C ILE A 66 -15.29 4.27 12.06
N ALA A 67 -15.77 5.07 13.02
CA ALA A 67 -15.50 4.86 14.44
C ALA A 67 -16.07 3.54 14.93
N GLU A 68 -17.28 3.15 14.51
CA GLU A 68 -17.91 1.87 14.85
C GLU A 68 -17.16 0.66 14.26
N TYR A 69 -16.62 0.80 13.03
CA TYR A 69 -15.92 -0.29 12.36
C TYR A 69 -14.47 -0.48 12.84
N THR A 70 -13.83 0.59 13.33
CA THR A 70 -12.43 0.59 13.75
C THR A 70 -12.11 -0.52 14.78
N PRO A 71 -12.90 -0.78 15.84
CA PRO A 71 -12.60 -1.84 16.80
C PRO A 71 -12.55 -3.25 16.18
N LYS A 72 -13.42 -3.53 15.21
CA LYS A 72 -13.45 -4.84 14.50
C LYS A 72 -12.16 -5.05 13.69
N ILE A 73 -11.74 -4.03 12.96
CA ILE A 73 -10.50 -4.08 12.18
C ILE A 73 -9.28 -4.14 13.10
N SER A 74 -9.29 -3.39 14.20
CA SER A 74 -8.21 -3.45 15.19
C SER A 74 -8.08 -4.83 15.83
N ALA A 75 -9.21 -5.50 16.12
CA ALA A 75 -9.19 -6.87 16.60
C ALA A 75 -8.59 -7.82 15.55
N GLN A 76 -8.99 -7.71 14.29
CA GLN A 76 -8.43 -8.52 13.21
C GLN A 76 -6.92 -8.33 13.06
N ILE A 77 -6.43 -7.07 13.09
CA ILE A 77 -5.00 -6.77 12.97
C ILE A 77 -4.23 -7.34 14.17
N ARG A 78 -4.77 -7.21 15.37
CA ARG A 78 -4.15 -7.78 16.57
C ARG A 78 -4.10 -9.30 16.50
N ASP A 79 -5.20 -9.94 16.14
CA ASP A 79 -5.34 -11.40 16.20
C ASP A 79 -4.51 -12.07 15.07
N GLU A 80 -4.39 -11.44 13.90
CA GLU A 80 -3.64 -11.97 12.76
C GLU A 80 -2.14 -11.62 12.81
N PHE A 81 -1.78 -10.39 13.24
CA PHE A 81 -0.41 -9.88 13.13
C PHE A 81 0.23 -9.53 14.49
N GLY A 82 -0.50 -9.63 15.59
CA GLY A 82 0.00 -9.24 16.92
C GLY A 82 0.22 -7.73 17.10
N LEU A 83 -0.37 -6.89 16.24
CA LEU A 83 -0.16 -5.44 16.24
C LEU A 83 -1.31 -4.70 16.93
N VAL A 84 -0.97 -3.64 17.66
CA VAL A 84 -1.94 -2.73 18.29
C VAL A 84 -2.18 -1.55 17.35
N VAL A 85 -3.44 -1.26 17.07
CA VAL A 85 -3.83 -0.15 16.21
C VAL A 85 -3.98 1.13 17.03
N GLU A 86 -3.15 2.11 16.69
CA GLU A 86 -3.25 3.50 17.14
C GLU A 86 -3.40 4.38 15.90
N ARG A 87 -4.64 4.54 15.44
CA ARG A 87 -4.91 5.19 14.16
C ARG A 87 -4.75 6.71 14.24
N GLY A 88 -4.12 7.30 13.23
CA GLY A 88 -4.10 8.75 12.98
C GLY A 88 -5.48 9.38 12.77
N PRO A 89 -5.57 10.69 12.55
CA PRO A 89 -6.84 11.43 12.47
C PRO A 89 -7.80 10.87 11.42
N ILE A 90 -9.10 10.76 11.78
CA ILE A 90 -10.14 10.40 10.80
C ILE A 90 -10.27 11.51 9.77
N GLY A 91 -10.12 11.14 8.49
CA GLY A 91 -10.24 12.07 7.38
C GLY A 91 -8.94 12.78 7.02
N ALA A 92 -7.81 12.33 7.57
CA ALA A 92 -6.49 12.78 7.11
C ALA A 92 -6.38 12.64 5.59
N SER A 93 -5.66 13.56 4.96
CA SER A 93 -5.36 13.50 3.53
C SER A 93 -4.14 12.60 3.30
N SER A 94 -4.24 11.68 2.36
CA SER A 94 -3.10 10.88 1.89
C SER A 94 -2.37 11.51 0.69
N PHE A 95 -2.79 12.70 0.26
CA PHE A 95 -2.26 13.36 -0.95
C PHE A 95 -0.74 13.50 -0.91
N ALA A 96 -0.21 14.18 0.10
CA ALA A 96 1.23 14.40 0.23
C ALA A 96 2.01 13.08 0.34
N ALA A 97 1.46 12.08 1.06
CA ALA A 97 2.07 10.77 1.21
C ALA A 97 2.19 10.01 -0.12
N HIS A 98 1.21 10.12 -1.03
CA HIS A 98 1.30 9.53 -2.37
C HIS A 98 2.38 10.18 -3.24
N HIS A 99 2.51 11.51 -3.21
CA HIS A 99 3.59 12.22 -3.91
C HIS A 99 4.96 11.86 -3.34
N ALA A 100 5.11 11.83 -2.01
CA ALA A 100 6.32 11.40 -1.33
C ALA A 100 6.69 9.94 -1.67
N MET A 101 5.69 9.05 -1.79
CA MET A 101 5.90 7.66 -2.18
C MET A 101 6.44 7.55 -3.62
N LYS A 102 5.93 8.35 -4.57
CA LYS A 102 6.48 8.40 -5.94
C LYS A 102 7.90 8.97 -5.99
N HIS A 103 8.23 9.92 -5.12
CA HIS A 103 9.60 10.35 -4.94
C HIS A 103 10.48 9.21 -4.37
N ALA A 104 10.02 8.49 -3.36
CA ALA A 104 10.72 7.35 -2.77
C ALA A 104 10.94 6.21 -3.80
N GLU A 105 9.97 5.97 -4.70
CA GLU A 105 10.07 4.99 -5.79
C GLU A 105 11.27 5.29 -6.71
N ARG A 106 11.47 6.53 -7.11
CA ARG A 106 12.61 6.96 -7.93
C ARG A 106 13.97 6.73 -7.28
N HIS A 107 13.98 6.60 -5.95
CA HIS A 107 15.18 6.32 -5.16
C HIS A 107 15.29 4.84 -4.72
N GLY A 108 14.43 3.95 -5.24
CA GLY A 108 14.41 2.53 -4.89
C GLY A 108 13.94 2.25 -3.45
N LYS A 109 13.21 3.19 -2.84
CA LYS A 109 12.77 3.14 -1.42
C LYS A 109 11.25 2.98 -1.27
N ALA A 110 10.50 2.72 -2.35
CA ALA A 110 9.03 2.70 -2.34
C ALA A 110 8.46 1.75 -1.28
N ILE A 111 8.94 0.50 -1.23
CA ILE A 111 8.42 -0.51 -0.29
C ILE A 111 8.68 -0.07 1.16
N ALA A 112 9.90 0.37 1.47
CA ALA A 112 10.27 0.80 2.80
C ALA A 112 9.46 2.03 3.25
N PHE A 113 9.28 3.00 2.33
CA PHE A 113 8.50 4.22 2.61
C PHE A 113 7.01 3.90 2.78
N ASN A 114 6.42 3.09 1.88
CA ASN A 114 5.03 2.67 2.00
C ASN A 114 4.74 2.03 3.37
N ASN A 115 5.59 1.08 3.77
CA ASN A 115 5.42 0.38 5.04
C ASN A 115 5.59 1.33 6.25
N ALA A 116 6.54 2.27 6.18
CA ALA A 116 6.75 3.24 7.24
C ALA A 116 5.55 4.19 7.39
N VAL A 117 4.99 4.71 6.29
CA VAL A 117 3.81 5.60 6.32
C VAL A 117 2.57 4.86 6.83
N LEU A 118 2.32 3.64 6.36
CA LEU A 118 1.19 2.84 6.86
C LEU A 118 1.31 2.57 8.37
N ARG A 119 2.51 2.25 8.86
CA ARG A 119 2.77 2.03 10.29
C ARG A 119 2.64 3.33 11.09
N ALA A 120 3.14 4.45 10.60
CA ALA A 120 3.00 5.75 11.25
C ALA A 120 1.51 6.11 11.44
N TYR A 121 0.70 5.99 10.40
CA TYR A 121 -0.72 6.30 10.48
C TYR A 121 -1.52 5.30 11.32
N TRP A 122 -1.30 3.99 11.15
CA TRP A 122 -2.16 2.96 11.74
C TRP A 122 -1.68 2.44 13.09
N LEU A 123 -0.38 2.50 13.38
CA LEU A 123 0.20 1.90 14.60
C LEU A 123 0.84 2.93 15.53
N GLN A 124 1.02 4.19 15.09
CA GLN A 124 1.64 5.25 15.87
C GLN A 124 0.74 6.49 16.00
N GLY A 125 -0.46 6.48 15.42
CA GLY A 125 -1.44 7.54 15.55
C GLY A 125 -1.09 8.85 14.83
N GLU A 126 -0.12 8.82 13.91
CA GLU A 126 0.42 10.03 13.31
C GLU A 126 -0.46 10.58 12.19
N ASP A 127 -0.47 11.90 12.03
CA ASP A 127 -1.16 12.56 10.92
C ASP A 127 -0.24 12.62 9.69
N ILE A 128 -0.48 11.74 8.73
CA ILE A 128 0.26 11.72 7.46
C ILE A 128 -0.09 12.87 6.50
N ALA A 129 -1.04 13.74 6.86
CA ALA A 129 -1.26 15.01 6.17
C ALA A 129 -0.26 16.08 6.61
N ASP A 130 0.38 15.90 7.77
CA ASP A 130 1.45 16.75 8.25
C ASP A 130 2.76 16.46 7.47
N HIS A 131 3.25 17.46 6.78
CA HIS A 131 4.49 17.38 5.99
C HIS A 131 5.72 17.06 6.85
N ASP A 132 5.77 17.48 8.11
CA ASP A 132 6.90 17.21 8.99
C ASP A 132 6.95 15.73 9.41
N VAL A 133 5.80 15.08 9.55
CA VAL A 133 5.71 13.62 9.73
C VAL A 133 6.32 12.90 8.53
N LEU A 134 5.94 13.31 7.31
CA LEU A 134 6.47 12.68 6.09
C LEU A 134 7.97 12.93 5.90
N ARG A 135 8.45 14.16 6.21
CA ARG A 135 9.89 14.48 6.17
C ARG A 135 10.68 13.65 7.17
N ARG A 136 10.15 13.47 8.38
CA ARG A 136 10.79 12.66 9.41
C ARG A 136 10.86 11.18 8.98
N ILE A 137 9.78 10.63 8.42
CA ILE A 137 9.78 9.27 7.87
C ILE A 137 10.80 9.17 6.73
N GLY A 138 10.80 10.11 5.80
CA GLY A 138 11.78 10.16 4.71
C GLY A 138 13.21 10.15 5.19
N ALA A 139 13.52 10.97 6.19
CA ALA A 139 14.88 11.07 6.76
C ALA A 139 15.39 9.72 7.32
N THR A 140 14.51 8.86 7.85
CA THR A 140 14.89 7.51 8.30
C THR A 140 15.30 6.59 7.16
N LEU A 141 15.00 6.98 5.92
CA LEU A 141 15.28 6.24 4.68
C LEU A 141 16.25 6.99 3.76
N ASP A 142 16.96 7.99 4.28
CA ASP A 142 17.85 8.87 3.51
C ASP A 142 17.13 9.56 2.32
N LEU A 143 15.86 9.93 2.53
CA LEU A 143 15.06 10.70 1.58
C LEU A 143 14.80 12.11 2.13
N ALA A 144 14.89 13.09 1.24
CA ALA A 144 14.52 14.48 1.54
C ALA A 144 13.33 14.88 0.67
N PHE A 145 12.26 15.40 1.29
CA PHE A 145 11.09 15.91 0.60
C PHE A 145 11.03 17.43 0.75
N ASP A 146 11.09 18.13 -0.35
CA ASP A 146 10.79 19.56 -0.39
C ASP A 146 9.27 19.82 -0.48
N ASP A 147 8.87 21.09 -0.37
CA ASP A 147 7.48 21.47 -0.46
C ASP A 147 6.87 21.19 -1.85
N ALA A 148 7.69 21.22 -2.91
CA ALA A 148 7.18 20.94 -4.25
C ALA A 148 6.71 19.50 -4.39
N VAL A 149 7.43 18.54 -3.79
CA VAL A 149 7.02 17.12 -3.74
C VAL A 149 5.76 16.98 -2.91
N LEU A 150 5.76 17.46 -1.66
CA LEU A 150 4.66 17.22 -0.72
C LEU A 150 3.35 17.94 -1.10
N GLU A 151 3.45 19.05 -1.80
CA GLU A 151 2.29 19.79 -2.32
C GLU A 151 1.86 19.33 -3.73
N GLY A 152 2.50 18.31 -4.28
CA GLY A 152 2.19 17.77 -5.61
C GLY A 152 2.51 18.75 -6.75
N ARG A 153 3.46 19.66 -6.54
CA ARG A 153 3.91 20.63 -7.55
C ARG A 153 5.16 20.18 -8.32
N GLU A 154 5.85 19.16 -7.82
CA GLU A 154 6.98 18.56 -8.54
C GLU A 154 6.43 17.77 -9.73
N PRO A 155 6.79 18.14 -10.98
CA PRO A 155 6.11 17.63 -12.17
C PRO A 155 6.17 16.10 -12.32
N VAL A 156 7.30 15.50 -11.95
CA VAL A 156 7.52 14.06 -12.15
C VAL A 156 6.66 13.23 -11.20
N THR A 157 6.59 13.59 -9.93
CA THR A 157 5.73 12.89 -8.96
C THR A 157 4.25 13.17 -9.22
N ALA A 158 3.91 14.39 -9.63
CA ALA A 158 2.54 14.76 -9.98
C ALA A 158 2.03 13.93 -11.18
N GLU A 159 2.85 13.80 -12.22
CA GLU A 159 2.53 12.97 -13.38
C GLU A 159 2.39 11.49 -12.97
N ALA A 160 3.33 10.96 -12.19
CA ALA A 160 3.30 9.56 -11.73
C ALA A 160 2.04 9.23 -10.93
N VAL A 161 1.63 10.12 -10.01
CA VAL A 161 0.37 9.96 -9.26
C VAL A 161 -0.84 10.03 -10.22
N SER A 162 -0.84 10.96 -11.17
CA SER A 162 -1.92 11.09 -12.16
C SER A 162 -2.04 9.82 -13.03
N VAL A 163 -0.92 9.25 -13.45
CA VAL A 163 -0.88 7.99 -14.22
C VAL A 163 -1.47 6.84 -13.41
N ASP A 164 -1.09 6.70 -12.14
CA ASP A 164 -1.65 5.64 -11.27
C ASP A 164 -3.16 5.74 -11.14
N LEU A 165 -3.68 6.96 -10.92
CA LEU A 165 -5.13 7.20 -10.80
C LEU A 165 -5.86 6.91 -12.11
N ALA A 166 -5.28 7.28 -13.25
CA ALA A 166 -5.83 6.98 -14.58
C ALA A 166 -5.82 5.46 -14.86
N GLN A 167 -4.76 4.75 -14.48
CA GLN A 167 -4.69 3.30 -14.60
C GLN A 167 -5.72 2.60 -13.72
N ALA A 168 -5.94 3.08 -12.47
CA ALA A 168 -7.00 2.54 -11.62
C ALA A 168 -8.37 2.63 -12.31
N GLN A 169 -8.67 3.76 -12.94
CA GLN A 169 -9.90 3.94 -13.71
C GLN A 169 -9.98 3.01 -14.92
N ALA A 170 -8.90 2.90 -15.70
CA ALA A 170 -8.83 2.04 -16.88
C ALA A 170 -9.01 0.54 -16.52
N TYR A 171 -8.55 0.12 -15.36
CA TYR A 171 -8.70 -1.25 -14.85
C TYR A 171 -9.99 -1.47 -14.04
N ASN A 172 -10.89 -0.48 -13.98
CA ASN A 172 -12.12 -0.52 -13.18
C ASN A 172 -11.87 -0.84 -11.70
N ILE A 173 -10.78 -0.32 -11.14
CA ILE A 173 -10.46 -0.44 -9.71
C ILE A 173 -11.28 0.61 -8.96
N HIS A 174 -12.29 0.18 -8.21
CA HIS A 174 -13.19 1.04 -7.45
C HIS A 174 -12.95 0.99 -5.93
N GLY A 175 -12.00 0.19 -5.49
CA GLY A 175 -11.68 0.03 -4.08
C GLY A 175 -10.29 -0.56 -3.87
N VAL A 176 -9.75 -0.34 -2.68
CA VAL A 176 -8.38 -0.74 -2.32
C VAL A 176 -8.35 -1.51 -1.00
N PRO A 177 -7.33 -2.38 -0.81
CA PRO A 177 -6.25 -2.66 -1.73
C PRO A 177 -6.73 -3.45 -2.96
N ALA A 178 -6.03 -3.27 -4.09
CA ALA A 178 -6.23 -4.05 -5.29
C ALA A 178 -4.87 -4.52 -5.80
N PHE A 179 -4.77 -5.78 -6.20
CA PHE A 179 -3.51 -6.40 -6.61
C PHE A 179 -3.65 -6.97 -8.03
N ILE A 180 -2.63 -6.78 -8.86
CA ILE A 180 -2.52 -7.43 -10.17
C ILE A 180 -1.19 -8.16 -10.23
N PHE A 181 -1.24 -9.50 -10.27
CA PHE A 181 -0.07 -10.37 -10.33
C PHE A 181 0.34 -10.58 -11.80
N SER A 182 1.56 -10.15 -12.15
CA SER A 182 2.18 -10.29 -13.48
C SER A 182 1.25 -9.89 -14.63
N ASN A 183 0.46 -8.82 -14.48
CA ASN A 183 -0.55 -8.33 -15.43
C ASN A 183 -1.61 -9.38 -15.84
N ARG A 184 -1.87 -10.40 -15.02
CA ARG A 184 -2.73 -11.55 -15.40
C ARG A 184 -3.83 -11.84 -14.40
N TYR A 185 -3.56 -11.74 -13.11
CA TYR A 185 -4.51 -12.14 -12.08
C TYR A 185 -4.84 -10.97 -11.17
N TYR A 186 -6.12 -10.60 -11.16
CA TYR A 186 -6.64 -9.52 -10.33
C TYR A 186 -7.18 -10.08 -9.01
N VAL A 187 -6.78 -9.49 -7.90
CA VAL A 187 -7.27 -9.79 -6.55
C VAL A 187 -7.76 -8.49 -5.92
N SER A 188 -9.03 -8.44 -5.54
CA SER A 188 -9.66 -7.28 -4.93
C SER A 188 -9.77 -7.42 -3.42
N GLY A 189 -9.41 -6.36 -2.69
CA GLY A 189 -9.51 -6.29 -1.24
C GLY A 189 -8.39 -7.05 -0.51
N ALA A 190 -8.38 -6.91 0.81
CA ALA A 190 -7.43 -7.61 1.68
C ALA A 190 -7.86 -9.09 1.82
N GLN A 191 -7.60 -9.88 0.79
CA GLN A 191 -7.88 -11.32 0.77
C GLN A 191 -6.90 -12.10 1.66
N PRO A 192 -7.28 -13.28 2.19
CA PRO A 192 -6.41 -14.14 2.97
C PRO A 192 -5.08 -14.42 2.29
N LEU A 193 -4.01 -14.65 3.08
CA LEU A 193 -2.66 -14.90 2.58
C LEU A 193 -2.62 -16.05 1.57
N GLU A 194 -3.37 -17.11 1.83
CA GLU A 194 -3.44 -18.30 0.97
C GLU A 194 -3.96 -17.98 -0.44
N LEU A 195 -4.83 -16.96 -0.57
CA LEU A 195 -5.29 -16.51 -1.89
C LEU A 195 -4.20 -15.75 -2.63
N LEU A 196 -3.43 -14.92 -1.92
CA LEU A 196 -2.29 -14.20 -2.51
C LEU A 196 -1.18 -15.19 -2.92
N GLU A 197 -0.92 -16.22 -2.13
CA GLU A 197 0.02 -17.31 -2.45
C GLU A 197 -0.41 -18.01 -3.74
N ARG A 198 -1.66 -18.45 -3.84
CA ARG A 198 -2.20 -19.08 -5.06
C ARG A 198 -2.12 -18.17 -6.28
N ALA A 199 -2.38 -16.87 -6.12
CA ALA A 199 -2.25 -15.91 -7.21
C ALA A 199 -0.80 -15.75 -7.67
N ALA A 200 0.16 -15.74 -6.73
CA ALA A 200 1.59 -15.70 -7.03
C ALA A 200 2.06 -16.98 -7.76
N ASP A 201 1.63 -18.16 -7.30
CA ASP A 201 1.94 -19.45 -7.94
C ASP A 201 1.39 -19.52 -9.36
N ALA A 202 0.13 -19.14 -9.56
CA ALA A 202 -0.48 -19.04 -10.87
C ALA A 202 0.25 -18.04 -11.79
N ALA A 203 0.72 -16.92 -11.24
CA ALA A 203 1.48 -15.92 -12.00
C ALA A 203 2.85 -16.41 -12.45
N ARG A 204 3.48 -17.35 -11.69
CA ARG A 204 4.72 -18.05 -12.09
C ARG A 204 4.49 -19.15 -13.09
N GLY A 205 3.26 -19.56 -13.33
CA GLY A 205 2.93 -20.71 -14.16
C GLY A 205 3.09 -22.05 -13.43
N GLU A 206 3.18 -22.04 -12.10
CA GLU A 206 3.22 -23.24 -11.27
C GLU A 206 1.81 -23.85 -11.11
N PRO A 207 1.69 -25.18 -10.95
CA PRO A 207 0.40 -25.81 -10.68
C PRO A 207 -0.17 -25.28 -9.36
N VAL A 208 -1.39 -24.75 -9.39
CA VAL A 208 -2.08 -24.30 -8.17
C VAL A 208 -2.49 -25.55 -7.40
N ALA A 209 -2.01 -25.71 -6.16
CA ALA A 209 -2.49 -26.79 -5.30
C ALA A 209 -3.98 -26.59 -5.02
N VAL A 210 -4.81 -27.52 -5.49
CA VAL A 210 -6.25 -27.55 -5.22
C VAL A 210 -6.41 -28.28 -3.90
N HIS A 211 -6.78 -27.56 -2.83
CA HIS A 211 -7.16 -28.13 -1.54
C HIS A 211 -8.67 -28.09 -1.38
#